data_dae086aa5953ac12a0181874bd5986d8
#
_entry.id   dae086aa5953ac12a0181874bd5986d8
#
_cell.length_a   1.000
_cell.length_b   1.000
_cell.length_c   1.000
_cell.angle_alpha   90.00
_cell.angle_beta   90.00
_cell.angle_gamma   90.00
#
_symmetry.space_group_name_H-M   'P 1'
#
loop_
_entity.id
_entity.type
_entity.pdbx_description
1 polymer ?
#
loop_
_entity_poly.entity_id
_entity_poly.type
_entity_poly.pdbx_seq_one_letter_code
_entity_poly.pdbx_strand_id
1 'polypeptide(L)'
;MAKELRRRGKTVGIIAVDPSSPFSGGALLGDRVRMQGLTLDEGVFIRSMSTRGDRGGLARATSNAAKILDASGKDYVIIETVGAGQSEVDIVGIAQTVILVLPPVLGDEIQALKAGVMEIADIFVVNKADVGNADKTVNDIEEILDLGAPRKWRPPVVKTVALRGEGVDELLQKIEEHREFLASEGYPLEVMKPRRDELLDALRDLLEEKILS
;
A
#
# COMPACT_ATOMS: atom_id res chain seq x y z
N MET A 1 -4.06 -11.30 -0.22
CA MET A 1 -5.03 -10.27 0.18
C MET A 1 -6.14 -10.10 -0.85
N ALA A 2 -5.92 -9.62 -2.10
CA ALA A 2 -7.00 -9.40 -3.09
C ALA A 2 -7.88 -10.64 -3.33
N LYS A 3 -7.29 -11.83 -3.51
CA LYS A 3 -8.07 -13.08 -3.64
C LYS A 3 -8.99 -13.34 -2.46
N GLU A 4 -8.53 -13.07 -1.24
CA GLU A 4 -9.33 -13.28 -0.03
C GLU A 4 -10.46 -12.25 0.07
N LEU A 5 -10.20 -10.99 -0.25
CA LEU A 5 -11.24 -9.97 -0.36
C LEU A 5 -12.31 -10.37 -1.38
N ARG A 6 -11.91 -10.90 -2.54
CA ARG A 6 -12.86 -11.41 -3.55
C ARG A 6 -13.70 -12.58 -3.05
N ARG A 7 -13.11 -13.51 -2.28
CA ARG A 7 -13.86 -14.60 -1.62
C ARG A 7 -14.92 -14.08 -0.64
N ARG A 8 -14.66 -12.92 -0.03
CA ARG A 8 -15.62 -12.21 0.84
C ARG A 8 -16.60 -11.32 0.06
N GLY A 9 -16.62 -11.42 -1.28
CA GLY A 9 -17.53 -10.64 -2.15
C GLY A 9 -17.14 -9.18 -2.33
N LYS A 10 -15.94 -8.76 -1.88
CA LYS A 10 -15.47 -7.38 -1.96
C LYS A 10 -14.84 -7.07 -3.31
N THR A 11 -15.07 -5.88 -3.84
CA THR A 11 -14.43 -5.37 -5.05
C THR A 11 -13.10 -4.70 -4.72
N VAL A 12 -12.08 -4.88 -5.59
CA VAL A 12 -10.70 -4.45 -5.29
C VAL A 12 -10.12 -3.67 -6.47
N GLY A 13 -9.60 -2.47 -6.21
CA GLY A 13 -8.71 -1.76 -7.09
C GLY A 13 -7.25 -1.99 -6.67
N ILE A 14 -6.36 -2.29 -7.59
CA ILE A 14 -4.93 -2.47 -7.33
C ILE A 14 -4.15 -1.47 -8.18
N ILE A 15 -3.33 -0.66 -7.53
CA ILE A 15 -2.38 0.26 -8.16
C ILE A 15 -0.98 -0.28 -7.84
N ALA A 16 -0.33 -0.86 -8.84
CA ALA A 16 1.04 -1.35 -8.73
C ALA A 16 2.00 -0.25 -9.17
N VAL A 17 2.81 0.25 -8.23
CA VAL A 17 3.77 1.33 -8.47
C VAL A 17 5.16 0.73 -8.56
N ASP A 18 5.68 0.68 -9.78
CA ASP A 18 7.02 0.15 -10.06
C ASP A 18 8.02 1.27 -10.36
N PRO A 19 9.30 1.10 -10.00
CA PRO A 19 10.33 1.94 -10.54
C PRO A 19 10.36 1.79 -12.08
N SER A 20 10.49 2.91 -12.79
CA SER A 20 10.59 2.88 -14.25
C SER A 20 11.81 2.06 -14.68
N SER A 21 11.63 1.21 -15.69
CA SER A 21 12.76 0.56 -16.35
C SER A 21 13.67 1.63 -16.95
N PRO A 22 14.98 1.65 -16.63
CA PRO A 22 15.92 2.61 -17.19
C PRO A 22 16.06 2.49 -18.71
N PHE A 23 15.62 1.38 -19.30
CA PHE A 23 15.74 1.11 -20.74
C PHE A 23 14.47 1.39 -21.54
N SER A 24 13.28 1.18 -20.97
CA SER A 24 12.01 1.31 -21.70
C SER A 24 11.14 2.48 -21.22
N GLY A 25 11.49 3.13 -20.11
CA GLY A 25 10.69 4.21 -19.51
C GLY A 25 9.27 3.83 -19.10
N GLY A 26 8.91 2.53 -19.21
CA GLY A 26 7.59 2.00 -18.88
C GLY A 26 7.58 1.13 -17.63
N ALA A 27 6.41 0.87 -17.07
CA ALA A 27 6.21 -0.09 -16.00
C ALA A 27 6.67 -1.48 -16.47
N LEU A 28 7.42 -2.20 -15.63
CA LEU A 28 7.82 -3.57 -15.93
C LEU A 28 6.53 -4.41 -16.06
N LEU A 29 6.38 -5.10 -17.19
CA LEU A 29 5.26 -6.03 -17.48
C LEU A 29 5.15 -7.17 -16.45
N GLY A 30 6.15 -7.31 -15.56
CA GLY A 30 6.22 -8.36 -14.54
C GLY A 30 5.04 -8.39 -13.57
N ASP A 31 4.42 -7.25 -13.25
CA ASP A 31 3.29 -7.19 -12.31
C ASP A 31 2.03 -7.83 -12.88
N ARG A 32 1.74 -7.60 -14.15
CA ARG A 32 0.60 -8.26 -14.80
C ARG A 32 0.77 -9.77 -14.89
N VAL A 33 2.01 -10.25 -15.07
CA VAL A 33 2.30 -11.69 -15.07
C VAL A 33 2.10 -12.29 -13.68
N ARG A 34 2.51 -11.59 -12.61
CA ARG A 34 2.30 -12.03 -11.23
C ARG A 34 0.83 -12.03 -10.81
N MET A 35 0.00 -11.17 -11.41
CA MET A 35 -1.40 -10.97 -11.08
C MET A 35 -2.37 -11.61 -12.08
N GLN A 36 -1.89 -12.48 -12.99
CA GLN A 36 -2.72 -13.11 -14.06
C GLN A 36 -4.00 -13.76 -13.53
N GLY A 37 -3.96 -14.39 -12.35
CA GLY A 37 -5.14 -15.02 -11.74
C GLY A 37 -6.21 -14.04 -11.23
N LEU A 38 -5.97 -12.73 -11.28
CA LEU A 38 -6.91 -11.68 -10.89
C LEU A 38 -7.38 -10.82 -12.07
N THR A 39 -6.69 -10.90 -13.20
CA THR A 39 -6.94 -10.04 -14.38
C THR A 39 -8.28 -10.31 -15.06
N LEU A 40 -8.81 -11.52 -14.89
CA LEU A 40 -10.10 -11.95 -15.45
C LEU A 40 -11.27 -11.83 -14.46
N ASP A 41 -11.00 -11.41 -13.21
CA ASP A 41 -12.05 -11.22 -12.21
C ASP A 41 -12.69 -9.83 -12.39
N GLU A 42 -13.96 -9.76 -12.76
CA GLU A 42 -14.71 -8.51 -12.98
C GLU A 42 -14.76 -7.60 -11.72
N GLY A 43 -14.61 -8.16 -10.54
CA GLY A 43 -14.52 -7.41 -9.28
C GLY A 43 -13.15 -6.80 -9.00
N VAL A 44 -12.14 -7.08 -9.84
CA VAL A 44 -10.76 -6.58 -9.66
C VAL A 44 -10.38 -5.66 -10.82
N PHE A 45 -9.84 -4.50 -10.47
CA PHE A 45 -9.20 -3.60 -11.43
C PHE A 45 -7.72 -3.47 -11.09
N ILE A 46 -6.84 -3.59 -12.08
CA ILE A 46 -5.39 -3.50 -11.88
C ILE A 46 -4.80 -2.43 -12.79
N ARG A 47 -4.05 -1.51 -12.21
CA ARG A 47 -3.29 -0.47 -12.92
C ARG A 47 -1.84 -0.47 -12.48
N SER A 48 -0.91 -0.67 -13.42
CA SER A 48 0.51 -0.45 -13.19
C SER A 48 0.88 1.00 -13.51
N MET A 49 1.68 1.62 -12.66
CA MET A 49 2.17 2.99 -12.78
C MET A 49 3.68 3.01 -12.60
N SER A 50 4.37 3.94 -13.25
CA SER A 50 5.83 4.07 -13.17
C SER A 50 6.28 5.54 -13.14
N THR A 51 7.46 5.76 -12.55
CA THR A 51 8.05 7.09 -12.32
C THR A 51 8.65 7.70 -13.58
N ARG A 52 8.18 7.85 -14.65
CA ARG A 52 8.79 8.44 -15.88
C ARG A 52 9.78 9.60 -15.64
N GLY A 53 10.58 9.54 -14.55
CA GLY A 53 11.60 10.53 -14.20
C GLY A 53 11.14 11.63 -13.25
N ASP A 54 9.86 11.83 -13.04
CA ASP A 54 9.32 12.81 -12.09
C ASP A 54 8.71 12.10 -10.85
N ARG A 55 9.39 12.23 -9.70
CA ARG A 55 8.99 11.59 -8.45
C ARG A 55 7.69 12.19 -7.86
N GLY A 56 7.55 13.49 -7.89
CA GLY A 56 6.34 14.18 -7.40
C GLY A 56 5.10 13.90 -8.27
N GLY A 57 5.31 13.76 -9.57
CA GLY A 57 4.25 13.43 -10.53
C GLY A 57 3.64 12.04 -10.30
N LEU A 58 4.46 11.05 -9.91
CA LEU A 58 3.95 9.70 -9.61
C LEU A 58 3.03 9.70 -8.39
N ALA A 59 3.41 10.36 -7.30
CA ALA A 59 2.59 10.42 -6.09
C ALA A 59 1.23 11.08 -6.39
N ARG A 60 1.21 12.19 -7.14
CA ARG A 60 -0.01 12.87 -7.59
C ARG A 60 -0.86 11.95 -8.48
N ALA A 61 -0.27 11.30 -9.47
CA ALA A 61 -0.98 10.39 -10.36
C ALA A 61 -1.56 9.17 -9.62
N THR A 62 -0.84 8.62 -8.64
CA THR A 62 -1.30 7.53 -7.78
C THR A 62 -2.47 7.97 -6.91
N SER A 63 -2.41 9.16 -6.32
CA SER A 63 -3.51 9.76 -5.55
C SER A 63 -4.76 9.91 -6.40
N ASN A 64 -4.64 10.46 -7.61
CA ASN A 64 -5.76 10.62 -8.52
C ASN A 64 -6.36 9.26 -8.93
N ALA A 65 -5.52 8.26 -9.22
CA ALA A 65 -5.98 6.92 -9.54
C ALA A 65 -6.72 6.26 -8.37
N ALA A 66 -6.21 6.42 -7.13
CA ALA A 66 -6.87 5.92 -5.93
C ALA A 66 -8.25 6.58 -5.73
N LYS A 67 -8.35 7.91 -5.88
CA LYS A 67 -9.63 8.66 -5.81
C LYS A 67 -10.64 8.19 -6.86
N ILE A 68 -10.20 7.90 -8.09
CA ILE A 68 -11.06 7.39 -9.17
C ILE A 68 -11.57 6.00 -8.82
N LEU A 69 -10.72 5.11 -8.30
CA LEU A 69 -11.12 3.76 -7.90
C LEU A 69 -12.12 3.78 -6.74
N ASP A 70 -11.89 4.63 -5.75
CA ASP A 70 -12.81 4.85 -4.63
C ASP A 70 -14.17 5.38 -5.14
N ALA A 71 -14.16 6.43 -5.97
CA ALA A 71 -15.36 7.00 -6.56
C ALA A 71 -16.11 6.01 -7.49
N SER A 72 -15.42 5.02 -8.06
CA SER A 72 -16.02 3.94 -8.84
C SER A 72 -16.70 2.86 -7.99
N GLY A 73 -16.68 3.00 -6.66
CA GLY A 73 -17.32 2.08 -5.72
C GLY A 73 -16.50 0.82 -5.41
N LYS A 74 -15.18 0.87 -5.53
CA LYS A 74 -14.33 -0.22 -5.05
C LYS A 74 -14.33 -0.26 -3.53
N ASP A 75 -14.58 -1.45 -2.95
CA ASP A 75 -14.56 -1.62 -1.49
C ASP A 75 -13.16 -1.43 -0.89
N TYR A 76 -12.12 -1.80 -1.64
CA TYR A 76 -10.71 -1.67 -1.26
C TYR A 76 -9.88 -1.15 -2.42
N VAL A 77 -8.99 -0.21 -2.13
CA VAL A 77 -7.93 0.24 -3.04
C VAL A 77 -6.58 -0.14 -2.43
N ILE A 78 -5.86 -1.02 -3.11
CA ILE A 78 -4.55 -1.49 -2.69
C ILE A 78 -3.49 -0.79 -3.52
N ILE A 79 -2.59 -0.04 -2.88
CA ILE A 79 -1.42 0.54 -3.53
C ILE A 79 -0.22 -0.33 -3.17
N GLU A 80 0.37 -0.99 -4.15
CA GLU A 80 1.58 -1.79 -4.00
C GLU A 80 2.79 -0.98 -4.46
N THR A 81 3.81 -0.90 -3.62
CA THR A 81 5.10 -0.31 -3.96
C THR A 81 6.21 -1.34 -3.89
N VAL A 82 7.25 -1.19 -4.70
CA VAL A 82 8.41 -2.08 -4.72
C VAL A 82 9.56 -1.41 -3.98
N GLY A 83 9.90 -1.95 -2.81
CA GLY A 83 10.97 -1.43 -1.94
C GLY A 83 10.45 -0.45 -0.87
N ALA A 84 11.38 0.16 -0.15
CA ALA A 84 11.13 1.11 0.93
C ALA A 84 12.03 2.36 0.75
N GLY A 85 12.05 2.92 -0.46
CA GLY A 85 12.82 4.11 -0.80
C GLY A 85 12.04 5.42 -0.57
N GLN A 86 12.65 6.53 -0.95
CA GLN A 86 12.08 7.86 -0.71
C GLN A 86 10.77 8.12 -1.49
N SER A 87 10.61 7.51 -2.67
CA SER A 87 9.39 7.64 -3.49
C SER A 87 8.19 6.89 -2.89
N GLU A 88 8.46 5.84 -2.12
CA GLU A 88 7.44 5.06 -1.44
C GLU A 88 6.86 5.81 -0.24
N VAL A 89 7.70 6.61 0.44
CA VAL A 89 7.25 7.48 1.55
C VAL A 89 6.23 8.51 1.07
N ASP A 90 6.40 9.10 -0.11
CA ASP A 90 5.45 10.06 -0.68
C ASP A 90 4.07 9.41 -0.96
N ILE A 91 4.05 8.11 -1.26
CA ILE A 91 2.83 7.34 -1.53
C ILE A 91 2.11 6.95 -0.24
N VAL A 92 2.84 6.78 0.86
CA VAL A 92 2.27 6.45 2.17
C VAL A 92 1.21 7.47 2.61
N GLY A 93 1.44 8.77 2.36
CA GLY A 93 0.49 9.83 2.68
C GLY A 93 -0.87 9.75 1.95
N ILE A 94 -1.01 8.83 0.98
CA ILE A 94 -2.25 8.62 0.21
C ILE A 94 -3.11 7.52 0.85
N ALA A 95 -2.49 6.57 1.55
CA ALA A 95 -3.16 5.40 2.12
C ALA A 95 -3.72 5.69 3.52
N GLN A 96 -4.87 5.11 3.84
CA GLN A 96 -5.47 5.15 5.18
C GLN A 96 -4.79 4.16 6.13
N THR A 97 -4.28 3.06 5.60
CA THR A 97 -3.58 2.01 6.35
C THR A 97 -2.30 1.65 5.61
N VAL A 98 -1.18 1.78 6.28
CA VAL A 98 0.14 1.44 5.76
C VAL A 98 0.58 0.09 6.29
N ILE A 99 0.82 -0.84 5.38
CA ILE A 99 1.28 -2.19 5.71
C ILE A 99 2.73 -2.33 5.29
N LEU A 100 3.62 -2.51 6.25
CA LEU A 100 5.03 -2.81 5.98
C LEU A 100 5.23 -4.32 5.91
N VAL A 101 5.61 -4.83 4.74
CA VAL A 101 5.83 -6.26 4.52
C VAL A 101 7.31 -6.57 4.51
N LEU A 102 7.75 -7.44 5.42
CA LEU A 102 9.14 -7.85 5.58
C LEU A 102 9.25 -9.38 5.44
N PRO A 103 10.33 -9.90 4.85
CA PRO A 103 10.67 -11.31 5.02
C PRO A 103 11.21 -11.57 6.43
N PRO A 104 11.37 -12.82 6.88
CA PRO A 104 12.14 -13.12 8.07
C PRO A 104 13.60 -12.65 7.87
N VAL A 105 14.03 -11.69 8.69
CA VAL A 105 15.34 -11.04 8.60
C VAL A 105 16.11 -11.17 9.92
N LEU A 106 17.41 -10.95 9.88
CA LEU A 106 18.23 -10.89 11.10
C LEU A 106 18.08 -9.51 11.78
N GLY A 107 18.25 -9.48 13.09
CA GLY A 107 18.04 -8.27 13.91
C GLY A 107 18.79 -7.02 13.44
N ASP A 108 20.00 -7.17 12.88
CA ASP A 108 20.78 -6.06 12.34
C ASP A 108 20.12 -5.38 11.13
N GLU A 109 19.44 -6.18 10.29
CA GLU A 109 18.70 -5.66 9.13
C GLU A 109 17.43 -4.91 9.56
N ILE A 110 16.75 -5.38 10.62
CA ILE A 110 15.61 -4.66 11.21
C ILE A 110 16.07 -3.33 11.81
N GLN A 111 17.26 -3.31 12.43
CA GLN A 111 17.82 -2.07 12.96
C GLN A 111 18.15 -1.06 11.86
N ALA A 112 18.57 -1.51 10.69
CA ALA A 112 18.79 -0.64 9.52
C ALA A 112 17.47 -0.02 8.99
N LEU A 113 16.34 -0.71 9.15
CA LEU A 113 15.00 -0.21 8.78
C LEU A 113 14.47 0.86 9.75
N LYS A 114 15.10 1.06 10.94
CA LYS A 114 14.66 2.02 11.98
C LYS A 114 14.55 3.47 11.51
N ALA A 115 15.26 3.88 10.48
CA ALA A 115 15.33 5.26 10.04
C ALA A 115 14.15 5.65 9.14
N GLY A 116 12.94 5.74 9.70
CA GLY A 116 11.78 6.38 9.07
C GLY A 116 10.69 5.43 8.59
N VAL A 117 11.01 4.25 8.05
CA VAL A 117 9.98 3.33 7.50
C VAL A 117 9.15 2.65 8.58
N MET A 118 9.77 2.36 9.75
CA MET A 118 9.07 1.78 10.90
C MET A 118 8.07 2.75 11.55
N GLU A 119 8.29 4.05 11.39
CA GLU A 119 7.45 5.07 12.01
C GLU A 119 6.13 5.27 11.28
N ILE A 120 6.09 4.95 9.99
CA ILE A 120 4.93 5.16 9.11
C ILE A 120 4.02 3.95 9.00
N ALA A 121 4.44 2.78 9.49
CA ALA A 121 3.64 1.56 9.41
C ALA A 121 2.54 1.52 10.47
N ASP A 122 1.33 1.17 10.02
CA ASP A 122 0.18 0.89 10.86
C ASP A 122 0.04 -0.60 11.17
N ILE A 123 0.56 -1.46 10.29
CA ILE A 123 0.57 -2.91 10.46
C ILE A 123 1.90 -3.46 9.93
N PHE A 124 2.54 -4.34 10.68
CA PHE A 124 3.71 -5.10 10.23
C PHE A 124 3.30 -6.50 9.78
N VAL A 125 3.86 -6.95 8.66
CA VAL A 125 3.65 -8.30 8.14
C VAL A 125 5.00 -8.97 7.96
N VAL A 126 5.22 -10.07 8.68
CA VAL A 126 6.36 -10.96 8.45
C VAL A 126 5.89 -12.05 7.47
N ASN A 127 6.16 -11.82 6.18
CA ASN A 127 5.77 -12.75 5.12
C ASN A 127 6.86 -13.82 4.89
N LYS A 128 6.49 -14.94 4.27
CA LYS A 128 7.33 -16.15 4.15
C LYS A 128 7.66 -16.73 5.53
N ALA A 129 6.69 -16.72 6.43
CA ALA A 129 6.88 -17.18 7.81
C ALA A 129 7.17 -18.69 7.93
N ASP A 130 7.03 -19.44 6.84
CA ASP A 130 7.44 -20.84 6.70
C ASP A 130 8.95 -21.01 6.42
N VAL A 131 9.66 -19.93 6.12
CA VAL A 131 11.10 -19.93 5.83
C VAL A 131 11.82 -19.08 6.86
N GLY A 132 12.86 -19.63 7.47
CA GLY A 132 13.69 -18.87 8.40
C GLY A 132 13.09 -18.73 9.80
N ASN A 133 13.52 -17.69 10.52
CA ASN A 133 13.20 -17.47 11.93
C ASN A 133 12.15 -16.35 12.09
N ALA A 134 10.93 -16.57 11.57
CA ALA A 134 9.87 -15.58 11.58
C ALA A 134 9.49 -15.12 13.01
N ASP A 135 9.50 -16.02 13.99
CA ASP A 135 9.18 -15.69 15.38
C ASP A 135 10.23 -14.73 15.98
N LYS A 136 11.50 -14.90 15.65
CA LYS A 136 12.53 -13.95 16.06
C LYS A 136 12.31 -12.58 15.45
N THR A 137 12.00 -12.52 14.15
CA THR A 137 11.70 -11.27 13.46
C THR A 137 10.51 -10.55 14.08
N VAL A 138 9.46 -11.28 14.46
CA VAL A 138 8.29 -10.73 15.17
C VAL A 138 8.74 -10.12 16.50
N ASN A 139 9.48 -10.87 17.32
CA ASN A 139 9.95 -10.38 18.63
C ASN A 139 10.84 -9.14 18.49
N ASP A 140 11.75 -9.14 17.51
CA ASP A 140 12.64 -7.98 17.27
C ASP A 140 11.82 -6.72 16.87
N ILE A 141 10.74 -6.88 16.10
CA ILE A 141 9.83 -5.76 15.75
C ILE A 141 9.07 -5.30 17.00
N GLU A 142 8.53 -6.21 17.79
CA GLU A 142 7.77 -5.87 19.00
C GLU A 142 8.65 -5.15 20.03
N GLU A 143 9.90 -5.58 20.22
CA GLU A 143 10.87 -4.89 21.09
C GLU A 143 11.12 -3.45 20.62
N ILE A 144 11.23 -3.22 19.31
CA ILE A 144 11.41 -1.87 18.77
C ILE A 144 10.16 -1.02 19.01
N LEU A 145 8.97 -1.59 18.84
CA LEU A 145 7.72 -0.87 19.09
C LEU A 145 7.56 -0.49 20.56
N ASP A 146 8.03 -1.34 21.47
CA ASP A 146 7.99 -1.09 22.92
C ASP A 146 8.99 -0.02 23.37
N LEU A 147 10.12 0.12 22.64
CA LEU A 147 11.10 1.18 22.87
C LEU A 147 10.68 2.55 22.29
N GLY A 148 9.69 2.57 21.42
CA GLY A 148 9.17 3.77 20.77
C GLY A 148 8.32 4.64 21.69
N ALA A 149 7.96 5.85 21.21
CA ALA A 149 6.98 6.69 21.91
C ALA A 149 5.60 6.01 21.92
N PRO A 150 4.81 6.18 23.00
CA PRO A 150 3.45 5.66 23.05
C PRO A 150 2.61 6.18 21.89
N ARG A 151 1.94 5.26 21.16
CA ARG A 151 1.03 5.58 20.06
C ARG A 151 -0.41 5.28 20.47
N LYS A 152 -1.38 6.05 19.98
CA LYS A 152 -2.80 5.74 20.15
C LYS A 152 -3.18 4.41 19.50
N TRP A 153 -2.57 4.13 18.33
CA TRP A 153 -2.63 2.84 17.66
C TRP A 153 -1.26 2.16 17.76
N ARG A 154 -1.20 1.04 18.48
CA ARG A 154 0.00 0.19 18.50
C ARG A 154 -0.04 -0.74 17.29
N PRO A 155 0.88 -0.61 16.33
CA PRO A 155 0.87 -1.46 15.14
C PRO A 155 0.96 -2.94 15.51
N PRO A 156 0.04 -3.80 15.05
CA PRO A 156 0.16 -5.25 15.22
C PRO A 156 1.21 -5.83 14.26
N VAL A 157 1.77 -6.99 14.65
CA VAL A 157 2.70 -7.77 13.82
C VAL A 157 2.03 -9.08 13.44
N VAL A 158 1.81 -9.31 12.15
CA VAL A 158 1.12 -10.49 11.61
C VAL A 158 2.08 -11.36 10.82
N LYS A 159 2.08 -12.67 11.06
CA LYS A 159 2.83 -13.64 10.25
C LYS A 159 1.99 -14.11 9.07
N THR A 160 2.59 -14.17 7.89
CA THR A 160 1.90 -14.68 6.69
C THR A 160 2.77 -15.63 5.88
N VAL A 161 2.11 -16.56 5.19
CA VAL A 161 2.67 -17.31 4.06
C VAL A 161 1.79 -17.01 2.86
N ALA A 162 2.07 -15.90 2.19
CA ALA A 162 1.21 -15.33 1.16
C ALA A 162 0.90 -16.30 0.00
N LEU A 163 1.85 -17.19 -0.35
CA LEU A 163 1.66 -18.22 -1.39
C LEU A 163 0.56 -19.22 -1.03
N ARG A 164 0.38 -19.53 0.25
CA ARG A 164 -0.64 -20.46 0.75
C ARG A 164 -1.88 -19.76 1.29
N GLY A 165 -1.83 -18.42 1.41
CA GLY A 165 -2.91 -17.63 1.99
C GLY A 165 -2.96 -17.67 3.52
N GLU A 166 -2.00 -18.32 4.18
CA GLU A 166 -1.93 -18.40 5.65
C GLU A 166 -1.66 -17.02 6.25
N GLY A 167 -2.36 -16.68 7.33
CA GLY A 167 -2.28 -15.38 8.01
C GLY A 167 -2.95 -14.21 7.28
N VAL A 168 -3.47 -14.42 6.05
CA VAL A 168 -4.12 -13.35 5.29
C VAL A 168 -5.46 -12.94 5.90
N ASP A 169 -6.20 -13.87 6.50
CA ASP A 169 -7.46 -13.58 7.19
C ASP A 169 -7.21 -12.71 8.42
N GLU A 170 -6.17 -13.03 9.20
CA GLU A 170 -5.74 -12.23 10.36
C GLU A 170 -5.30 -10.82 9.91
N LEU A 171 -4.52 -10.73 8.85
CA LEU A 171 -4.13 -9.43 8.28
C LEU A 171 -5.35 -8.59 7.90
N LEU A 172 -6.34 -9.17 7.24
CA LEU A 172 -7.56 -8.45 6.89
C LEU A 172 -8.35 -8.01 8.12
N GLN A 173 -8.38 -8.83 9.16
CA GLN A 173 -8.99 -8.44 10.44
C GLN A 173 -8.28 -7.24 11.05
N LYS A 174 -6.93 -7.20 11.05
CA LYS A 174 -6.16 -6.07 11.57
C LYS A 174 -6.35 -4.79 10.75
N ILE A 175 -6.57 -4.90 9.44
CA ILE A 175 -6.93 -3.77 8.58
C ILE A 175 -8.31 -3.20 8.99
N GLU A 176 -9.30 -4.06 9.23
CA GLU A 176 -10.62 -3.60 9.68
C GLU A 176 -10.55 -2.98 11.08
N GLU A 177 -9.81 -3.56 12.03
CA GLU A 177 -9.58 -2.99 13.36
C GLU A 177 -8.95 -1.60 13.26
N HIS A 178 -7.96 -1.41 12.39
CA HIS A 178 -7.34 -0.10 12.16
C HIS A 178 -8.34 0.90 11.53
N ARG A 179 -9.15 0.45 10.59
CA ARG A 179 -10.21 1.26 9.99
C ARG A 179 -11.23 1.74 11.04
N GLU A 180 -11.66 0.85 11.94
CA GLU A 180 -12.56 1.19 13.04
C GLU A 180 -11.91 2.18 14.02
N PHE A 181 -10.62 2.00 14.32
CA PHE A 181 -9.85 2.95 15.11
C PHE A 181 -9.83 4.33 14.46
N LEU A 182 -9.51 4.43 13.16
CA LEU A 182 -9.51 5.70 12.43
C LEU A 182 -10.89 6.38 12.46
N ALA A 183 -11.97 5.61 12.30
CA ALA A 183 -13.33 6.13 12.40
C ALA A 183 -13.62 6.68 13.80
N SER A 184 -13.19 6.02 14.86
CA SER A 184 -13.38 6.45 16.25
C SER A 184 -12.59 7.72 16.59
N GLU A 185 -11.45 7.94 15.95
CA GLU A 185 -10.62 9.16 16.07
C GLU A 185 -11.11 10.31 15.17
N GLY A 186 -12.17 10.10 14.37
CA GLY A 186 -12.75 11.11 13.50
C GLY A 186 -11.99 11.31 12.16
N TYR A 187 -11.14 10.36 11.78
CA TYR A 187 -10.49 10.39 10.47
C TYR A 187 -11.50 10.04 9.36
N PRO A 188 -11.50 10.76 8.23
CA PRO A 188 -12.36 10.43 7.11
C PRO A 188 -11.99 9.06 6.53
N LEU A 189 -12.94 8.13 6.52
CA LEU A 189 -12.77 6.79 5.95
C LEU A 189 -12.88 6.75 4.43
N GLU A 190 -13.38 7.83 3.83
CA GLU A 190 -13.36 8.00 2.38
C GLU A 190 -11.98 8.54 1.97
N VAL A 191 -11.36 7.97 0.94
CA VAL A 191 -10.26 8.63 0.24
C VAL A 191 -10.80 10.00 -0.11
N MET A 192 -10.26 11.07 0.46
CA MET A 192 -10.82 12.43 0.48
C MET A 192 -11.62 12.67 -0.79
N LYS A 193 -12.95 12.86 -0.65
CA LYS A 193 -13.74 13.34 -1.78
C LYS A 193 -13.02 14.56 -2.31
N PRO A 194 -12.58 14.58 -3.57
CA PRO A 194 -11.87 15.72 -4.09
C PRO A 194 -12.77 16.91 -3.83
N ARG A 195 -12.30 17.88 -3.07
CA ARG A 195 -13.02 19.14 -2.94
C ARG A 195 -13.23 19.62 -4.36
N ARG A 196 -14.40 20.14 -4.66
CA ARG A 196 -14.72 20.69 -6.00
C ARG A 196 -13.57 21.53 -6.55
N ASP A 197 -12.88 22.23 -5.66
CA ASP A 197 -11.72 23.07 -5.96
C ASP A 197 -10.50 22.25 -6.42
N GLU A 198 -10.21 21.08 -5.79
CA GLU A 198 -9.11 20.20 -6.20
C GLU A 198 -9.36 19.53 -7.56
N LEU A 199 -10.64 19.22 -7.87
CA LEU A 199 -11.05 18.75 -9.21
C LEU A 199 -10.91 19.84 -10.26
N LEU A 200 -11.25 21.08 -9.92
CA LEU A 200 -11.11 22.22 -10.81
C LEU A 200 -9.63 22.56 -11.05
N ASP A 201 -8.78 22.44 -10.03
CA ASP A 201 -7.34 22.66 -10.18
C ASP A 201 -6.69 21.53 -11.01
N ALA A 202 -7.06 20.27 -10.79
CA ALA A 202 -6.58 19.15 -11.61
C ALA A 202 -7.06 19.27 -13.08
N LEU A 203 -8.27 19.78 -13.33
CA LEU A 203 -8.77 20.05 -14.67
C LEU A 203 -8.06 21.24 -15.30
N ARG A 204 -7.75 22.30 -14.53
CA ARG A 204 -6.94 23.43 -15.02
C ARG A 204 -5.54 22.98 -15.44
N ASP A 205 -4.83 22.24 -14.58
CA ASP A 205 -3.49 21.73 -14.88
C ASP A 205 -3.49 20.89 -16.17
N LEU A 206 -4.51 20.02 -16.35
CA LEU A 206 -4.67 19.22 -17.58
C LEU A 206 -4.99 20.06 -18.83
N LEU A 207 -5.74 21.15 -18.68
CA LEU A 207 -6.06 22.05 -19.78
C LEU A 207 -4.85 22.92 -20.15
N GLU A 208 -4.10 23.41 -19.17
CA GLU A 208 -2.88 24.19 -19.40
C GLU A 208 -1.81 23.37 -20.10
N GLU A 209 -1.62 22.10 -19.71
CA GLU A 209 -0.68 21.17 -20.34
C GLU A 209 -1.04 20.88 -21.83
N LYS A 210 -2.35 20.84 -22.15
CA LYS A 210 -2.85 20.63 -23.51
C LYS A 210 -2.86 21.90 -24.39
N ILE A 211 -2.89 23.07 -23.79
CA ILE A 211 -2.92 24.35 -24.52
C ILE A 211 -1.48 24.81 -24.84
N LEU A 212 -0.49 24.39 -24.01
CA LEU A 212 0.92 24.76 -24.17
C LEU A 212 1.75 23.71 -24.96
N SER A 213 1.17 22.58 -25.33
CA SER A 213 1.74 21.55 -26.21
C SER A 213 1.26 21.70 -27.65
#